data_abba91c49de3d1588c1922f52c2729a7
#
_entry.id   abba91c49de3d1588c1922f52c2729a7
#
_cell.length_a   1.000
_cell.length_b   1.000
_cell.length_c   1.000
_cell.angle_alpha   90.00
_cell.angle_beta   90.00
_cell.angle_gamma   90.00
#
_symmetry.space_group_name_H-M   'P 1'
#
loop_
_entity.id
_entity.type
_entity.pdbx_description
1 polymer ?
#
loop_
_entity_poly.entity_id
_entity_poly.type
_entity_poly.pdbx_seq_one_letter_code
_entity_poly.pdbx_strand_id
1 'polypeptide(L)'
;KSSIITNGHYLENIRPFAHSVSQVGISIDSFEDETNIKEGRECNGKTISFENLRQKIAEIRQTNPNIKIKINTVVNEWNYNEILADKLAELNIDKWKILCQKPFGENKGIAPYQFYAFLKNNWYASKKPKSIFIENKEAMFDSYLMISPDGCFFQTDNSGYKYSRPLTEVMVEDALKEIEFDYNKYLDRYRLVKKYE
;
A
#
# COMPACT_ATOMS: atom_id res chain seq x y z
N LYS A 1 12.81 6.77 -12.00
CA LYS A 1 11.49 7.26 -11.49
C LYS A 1 11.44 6.98 -9.99
N SER A 2 11.19 8.00 -9.19
CA SER A 2 11.08 7.89 -7.73
C SER A 2 9.61 7.79 -7.29
N SER A 3 9.38 7.06 -6.21
CA SER A 3 8.06 6.89 -5.59
C SER A 3 8.22 6.99 -4.08
N ILE A 4 7.28 7.67 -3.41
CA ILE A 4 7.23 7.80 -1.96
C ILE A 4 5.97 7.10 -1.48
N ILE A 5 6.06 6.40 -0.33
CA ILE A 5 4.90 5.86 0.39
C ILE A 5 4.84 6.53 1.75
N THR A 6 3.67 7.02 2.14
CA THR A 6 3.44 7.76 3.37
C THR A 6 2.09 7.43 3.99
N ASN A 7 1.92 7.72 5.28
CA ASN A 7 0.60 7.67 5.95
C ASN A 7 -0.28 8.89 5.63
N GLY A 8 0.25 9.91 4.96
CA GLY A 8 -0.50 11.09 4.52
C GLY A 8 -0.60 12.24 5.52
N HIS A 9 -0.25 12.05 6.80
CA HIS A 9 -0.40 13.11 7.81
C HIS A 9 0.40 14.38 7.48
N TYR A 10 1.63 14.21 7.01
CA TYR A 10 2.53 15.32 6.65
C TYR A 10 2.79 15.36 5.14
N LEU A 11 1.75 15.16 4.35
CA LEU A 11 1.83 15.09 2.89
C LEU A 11 2.32 16.42 2.28
N GLU A 12 2.07 17.54 2.95
CA GLU A 12 2.58 18.87 2.61
C GLU A 12 4.11 18.93 2.55
N ASN A 13 4.82 18.12 3.32
CA ASN A 13 6.29 18.07 3.30
C ASN A 13 6.86 17.53 1.98
N ILE A 14 6.05 16.84 1.18
CA ILE A 14 6.44 16.38 -0.15
C ILE A 14 6.38 17.51 -1.19
N ARG A 15 5.57 18.55 -0.95
CA ARG A 15 5.30 19.62 -1.89
C ARG A 15 6.56 20.27 -2.48
N PRO A 16 7.60 20.65 -1.69
CA PRO A 16 8.82 21.24 -2.25
C PRO A 16 9.55 20.32 -3.23
N PHE A 17 9.38 18.99 -3.09
CA PHE A 17 10.08 17.97 -3.88
C PHE A 17 9.17 17.28 -4.90
N ALA A 18 7.91 17.72 -5.04
CA ALA A 18 6.92 17.06 -5.88
C ALA A 18 7.35 16.92 -7.35
N HIS A 19 8.14 17.85 -7.87
CA HIS A 19 8.68 17.78 -9.23
C HIS A 19 9.65 16.59 -9.45
N SER A 20 10.34 16.16 -8.40
CA SER A 20 11.30 15.06 -8.46
C SER A 20 10.65 13.69 -8.18
N VAL A 21 9.36 13.68 -7.82
CA VAL A 21 8.61 12.47 -7.46
C VAL A 21 7.64 12.11 -8.57
N SER A 22 7.73 10.88 -9.06
CA SER A 22 6.83 10.38 -10.12
C SER A 22 5.49 9.88 -9.56
N GLN A 23 5.49 9.38 -8.31
CA GLN A 23 4.32 8.83 -7.66
C GLN A 23 4.36 9.02 -6.16
N VAL A 24 3.21 9.34 -5.56
CA VAL A 24 3.00 9.29 -4.11
C VAL A 24 1.95 8.23 -3.81
N GLY A 25 2.35 7.26 -2.98
CA GLY A 25 1.48 6.25 -2.39
C GLY A 25 1.06 6.69 -1.00
N ILE A 26 -0.24 6.76 -0.74
CA ILE A 26 -0.78 7.15 0.56
C ILE A 26 -1.50 5.95 1.15
N SER A 27 -1.20 5.63 2.41
CA SER A 27 -1.84 4.52 3.11
C SER A 27 -3.13 5.01 3.76
N ILE A 28 -4.26 4.58 3.23
CA ILE A 28 -5.62 4.88 3.72
C ILE A 28 -6.37 3.57 3.86
N ASP A 29 -6.64 3.18 5.08
CA ASP A 29 -7.34 1.94 5.39
C ASP A 29 -8.82 2.20 5.68
N SER A 30 -9.16 3.39 6.20
CA SER A 30 -10.53 3.84 6.47
C SER A 30 -10.63 5.38 6.38
N PHE A 31 -11.87 5.89 6.27
CA PHE A 31 -12.22 7.30 6.51
C PHE A 31 -13.08 7.48 7.77
N GLU A 32 -13.26 6.42 8.54
CA GLU A 32 -13.98 6.45 9.81
C GLU A 32 -12.97 6.57 10.96
N ASP A 33 -13.14 7.58 11.82
CA ASP A 33 -12.19 7.88 12.91
C ASP A 33 -12.02 6.70 13.87
N GLU A 34 -13.12 6.04 14.24
CA GLU A 34 -13.06 4.88 15.15
C GLU A 34 -12.23 3.73 14.56
N THR A 35 -12.39 3.45 13.27
CA THR A 35 -11.63 2.41 12.58
C THR A 35 -10.16 2.79 12.53
N ASN A 36 -9.84 4.03 12.13
CA ASN A 36 -8.47 4.52 12.06
C ASN A 36 -7.76 4.48 13.42
N ILE A 37 -8.45 4.81 14.52
CA ILE A 37 -7.90 4.72 15.88
C ILE A 37 -7.58 3.26 16.25
N LYS A 38 -8.51 2.32 15.99
CA LYS A 38 -8.29 0.88 16.25
C LYS A 38 -7.12 0.31 15.46
N GLU A 39 -6.91 0.81 14.25
CA GLU A 39 -5.81 0.40 13.36
C GLU A 39 -4.47 1.08 13.67
N GLY A 40 -4.44 2.04 14.60
CA GLY A 40 -3.27 2.87 14.87
C GLY A 40 -2.93 3.84 13.72
N ARG A 41 -3.94 4.21 12.93
CA ARG A 41 -3.83 5.18 11.82
C ARG A 41 -4.08 6.60 12.28
N GLU A 42 -3.54 6.95 13.43
CA GLU A 42 -3.56 8.32 13.96
C GLU A 42 -2.15 8.90 14.06
N CYS A 43 -2.08 10.21 14.17
CA CYS A 43 -0.86 10.94 14.45
C CYS A 43 -1.20 12.08 15.42
N ASN A 44 -0.62 12.06 16.64
CA ASN A 44 -0.92 13.01 17.70
C ASN A 44 -2.43 13.14 18.02
N GLY A 45 -3.13 11.99 18.10
CA GLY A 45 -4.56 11.91 18.36
C GLY A 45 -5.45 12.40 17.22
N LYS A 46 -4.92 12.55 16.01
CA LYS A 46 -5.67 12.98 14.83
C LYS A 46 -5.62 11.93 13.73
N THR A 47 -6.76 11.62 13.17
CA THR A 47 -6.91 10.81 11.96
C THR A 47 -6.86 11.69 10.71
N ILE A 48 -6.75 11.09 9.53
CA ILE A 48 -6.83 11.83 8.27
C ILE A 48 -8.26 11.76 7.73
N SER A 49 -8.95 12.91 7.68
CA SER A 49 -10.28 12.97 7.10
C SER A 49 -10.21 12.98 5.57
N PHE A 50 -11.31 12.57 4.92
CA PHE A 50 -11.46 12.64 3.47
C PHE A 50 -11.19 14.04 2.91
N GLU A 51 -11.75 15.08 3.51
CA GLU A 51 -11.59 16.46 3.05
C GLU A 51 -10.14 16.95 3.19
N ASN A 52 -9.47 16.60 4.30
CA ASN A 52 -8.07 16.94 4.49
C ASN A 52 -7.19 16.25 3.45
N LEU A 53 -7.43 14.96 3.17
CA LEU A 53 -6.69 14.23 2.15
C LEU A 53 -6.94 14.82 0.76
N ARG A 54 -8.19 15.17 0.43
CA ARG A 54 -8.58 15.79 -0.84
C ARG A 54 -7.84 17.10 -1.07
N GLN A 55 -7.81 17.97 -0.06
CA GLN A 55 -7.07 19.24 -0.12
C GLN A 55 -5.58 19.01 -0.34
N LYS A 56 -4.94 18.13 0.45
CA LYS A 56 -3.50 17.84 0.34
C LYS A 56 -3.13 17.28 -1.04
N ILE A 57 -3.94 16.39 -1.61
CA ILE A 57 -3.73 15.88 -2.96
C ILE A 57 -3.83 17.01 -4.00
N ALA A 58 -4.82 17.90 -3.87
CA ALA A 58 -4.98 19.04 -4.77
C ALA A 58 -3.75 19.97 -4.73
N GLU A 59 -3.24 20.27 -3.54
CA GLU A 59 -2.04 21.10 -3.35
C GLU A 59 -0.79 20.49 -4.00
N ILE A 60 -0.58 19.18 -3.86
CA ILE A 60 0.54 18.49 -4.52
C ILE A 60 0.38 18.55 -6.03
N ARG A 61 -0.82 18.35 -6.56
CA ARG A 61 -1.09 18.42 -7.99
C ARG A 61 -0.94 19.84 -8.57
N GLN A 62 -1.18 20.87 -7.78
CA GLN A 62 -0.84 22.24 -8.19
C GLN A 62 0.65 22.41 -8.44
N THR A 63 1.50 21.75 -7.62
CA THR A 63 2.96 21.80 -7.79
C THR A 63 3.44 20.88 -8.92
N ASN A 64 2.88 19.67 -9.02
CA ASN A 64 3.21 18.73 -10.10
C ASN A 64 1.91 18.08 -10.66
N PRO A 65 1.34 18.64 -11.74
CA PRO A 65 0.11 18.12 -12.34
C PRO A 65 0.22 16.68 -12.87
N ASN A 66 1.43 16.20 -13.14
CA ASN A 66 1.68 14.86 -13.68
C ASN A 66 1.97 13.81 -12.60
N ILE A 67 1.98 14.20 -11.33
CA ILE A 67 2.25 13.28 -10.23
C ILE A 67 1.15 12.20 -10.14
N LYS A 68 1.57 10.95 -10.01
CA LYS A 68 0.64 9.84 -9.83
C LYS A 68 0.29 9.68 -8.36
N ILE A 69 -1.01 9.61 -8.07
CA ILE A 69 -1.51 9.35 -6.72
C ILE A 69 -1.99 7.91 -6.65
N LYS A 70 -1.40 7.18 -5.72
CA LYS A 70 -1.76 5.80 -5.40
C LYS A 70 -2.28 5.73 -3.97
N ILE A 71 -3.39 5.05 -3.76
CA ILE A 71 -3.85 4.67 -2.41
C ILE A 71 -3.50 3.21 -2.16
N ASN A 72 -2.98 2.92 -0.97
CA ASN A 72 -2.81 1.56 -0.47
C ASN A 72 -3.78 1.37 0.70
N THR A 73 -4.58 0.32 0.65
CA THR A 73 -5.50 -0.07 1.71
C THR A 73 -5.17 -1.47 2.17
N VAL A 74 -4.90 -1.64 3.45
CA VAL A 74 -4.77 -2.95 4.08
C VAL A 74 -6.13 -3.33 4.66
N VAL A 75 -6.74 -4.35 4.09
CA VAL A 75 -8.02 -4.87 4.59
C VAL A 75 -7.78 -5.73 5.81
N ASN A 76 -8.44 -5.40 6.91
CA ASN A 76 -8.30 -6.03 8.22
C ASN A 76 -9.68 -6.27 8.89
N GLU A 77 -9.68 -6.71 10.13
CA GLU A 77 -10.90 -7.07 10.85
C GLU A 77 -11.84 -5.89 11.16
N TRP A 78 -11.34 -4.65 11.15
CA TRP A 78 -12.14 -3.47 11.47
C TRP A 78 -12.76 -2.81 10.24
N ASN A 79 -12.06 -2.86 9.08
CA ASN A 79 -12.49 -2.16 7.87
C ASN A 79 -13.10 -3.05 6.78
N TYR A 80 -13.14 -4.38 6.94
CA TYR A 80 -13.54 -5.30 5.86
C TYR A 80 -14.99 -5.10 5.35
N ASN A 81 -15.85 -4.43 6.10
CA ASN A 81 -17.21 -4.10 5.69
C ASN A 81 -17.34 -2.69 5.08
N GLU A 82 -16.27 -1.88 5.07
CA GLU A 82 -16.34 -0.50 4.59
C GLU A 82 -16.36 -0.41 3.05
N ILE A 83 -16.99 0.66 2.56
CA ILE A 83 -17.02 1.01 1.14
C ILE A 83 -16.20 2.29 0.96
N LEU A 84 -14.99 2.15 0.42
CA LEU A 84 -14.07 3.25 0.17
C LEU A 84 -14.09 3.71 -1.29
N ALA A 85 -14.56 2.85 -2.20
CA ALA A 85 -14.44 3.04 -3.64
C ALA A 85 -15.03 4.36 -4.13
N ASP A 86 -16.22 4.74 -3.63
CA ASP A 86 -16.90 5.98 -4.03
C ASP A 86 -16.07 7.22 -3.62
N LYS A 87 -15.64 7.29 -2.36
CA LYS A 87 -14.79 8.38 -1.84
C LYS A 87 -13.46 8.44 -2.60
N LEU A 88 -12.81 7.29 -2.83
CA LEU A 88 -11.55 7.24 -3.57
C LEU A 88 -11.68 7.65 -5.03
N ALA A 89 -12.82 7.36 -5.68
CA ALA A 89 -13.09 7.84 -7.04
C ALA A 89 -13.17 9.37 -7.11
N GLU A 90 -13.73 10.03 -6.08
CA GLU A 90 -13.79 11.49 -6.01
C GLU A 90 -12.43 12.16 -5.86
N LEU A 91 -11.45 11.47 -5.28
CA LEU A 91 -10.06 11.96 -5.18
C LEU A 91 -9.32 11.91 -6.52
N ASN A 92 -9.93 11.34 -7.57
CA ASN A 92 -9.34 11.16 -8.90
C ASN A 92 -7.95 10.51 -8.82
N ILE A 93 -7.80 9.47 -8.02
CA ILE A 93 -6.54 8.75 -7.87
C ILE A 93 -6.22 7.92 -9.12
N ASP A 94 -4.92 7.72 -9.38
CA ASP A 94 -4.46 6.93 -10.53
C ASP A 94 -4.51 5.43 -10.24
N LYS A 95 -4.35 5.02 -8.98
CA LYS A 95 -4.24 3.62 -8.61
C LYS A 95 -4.75 3.38 -7.19
N TRP A 96 -5.56 2.35 -7.03
CA TRP A 96 -5.92 1.82 -5.72
C TRP A 96 -5.34 0.40 -5.56
N LYS A 97 -4.52 0.20 -4.54
CA LYS A 97 -3.96 -1.09 -4.20
C LYS A 97 -4.61 -1.61 -2.92
N ILE A 98 -5.28 -2.74 -3.03
CA ILE A 98 -5.98 -3.42 -1.94
C ILE A 98 -5.11 -4.61 -1.52
N LEU A 99 -4.71 -4.63 -0.26
CA LEU A 99 -3.84 -5.66 0.32
C LEU A 99 -4.60 -6.44 1.39
N CYS A 100 -4.49 -7.74 1.37
CA CYS A 100 -4.98 -8.59 2.44
C CYS A 100 -4.02 -8.50 3.64
N GLN A 101 -4.53 -8.20 4.85
CA GLN A 101 -3.71 -8.19 6.06
C GLN A 101 -3.07 -9.57 6.29
N LYS A 102 -1.76 -9.58 6.44
CA LYS A 102 -0.99 -10.77 6.78
C LYS A 102 -0.96 -10.99 8.30
N PRO A 103 -0.77 -12.24 8.76
CA PRO A 103 -0.35 -12.48 10.13
C PRO A 103 0.97 -11.77 10.41
N PHE A 104 1.07 -11.12 11.57
CA PHE A 104 2.31 -10.51 12.04
C PHE A 104 2.31 -10.42 13.57
N GLY A 105 3.34 -10.96 14.21
CA GLY A 105 3.40 -11.06 15.66
C GLY A 105 2.18 -11.83 16.19
N GLU A 106 1.44 -11.23 17.12
CA GLU A 106 0.22 -11.80 17.67
C GLU A 106 -1.03 -11.65 16.77
N ASN A 107 -0.93 -10.79 15.73
CA ASN A 107 -2.01 -10.57 14.80
C ASN A 107 -2.14 -11.74 13.82
N LYS A 108 -3.28 -12.41 13.83
CA LYS A 108 -3.57 -13.59 12.99
C LYS A 108 -3.90 -13.23 11.52
N GLY A 109 -3.88 -11.93 11.17
CA GLY A 109 -4.39 -11.47 9.88
C GLY A 109 -5.92 -11.61 9.81
N ILE A 110 -6.48 -11.53 8.60
CA ILE A 110 -7.94 -11.67 8.42
C ILE A 110 -8.30 -12.99 7.75
N ALA A 111 -9.55 -13.41 7.97
CA ALA A 111 -10.10 -14.58 7.29
C ALA A 111 -10.37 -14.28 5.81
N PRO A 112 -10.23 -15.27 4.91
CA PRO A 112 -10.47 -15.07 3.48
C PRO A 112 -11.84 -14.46 3.16
N TYR A 113 -12.91 -14.87 3.86
CA TYR A 113 -14.25 -14.36 3.61
C TYR A 113 -14.38 -12.86 3.90
N GLN A 114 -13.66 -12.32 4.89
CA GLN A 114 -13.63 -10.88 5.20
C GLN A 114 -12.98 -10.09 4.06
N PHE A 115 -11.85 -10.60 3.56
CA PHE A 115 -11.20 -9.97 2.40
C PHE A 115 -12.10 -9.97 1.16
N TYR A 116 -12.75 -11.09 0.87
CA TYR A 116 -13.70 -11.18 -0.24
C TYR A 116 -14.93 -10.29 -0.03
N ALA A 117 -15.43 -10.14 1.20
CA ALA A 117 -16.52 -9.22 1.51
C ALA A 117 -16.14 -7.76 1.18
N PHE A 118 -14.94 -7.32 1.59
CA PHE A 118 -14.43 -6.01 1.23
C PHE A 118 -14.35 -5.81 -0.29
N LEU A 119 -13.75 -6.76 -1.00
CA LEU A 119 -13.64 -6.69 -2.46
C LEU A 119 -15.01 -6.59 -3.12
N LYS A 120 -15.97 -7.43 -2.69
CA LYS A 120 -17.34 -7.44 -3.21
C LYS A 120 -18.03 -6.08 -2.97
N ASN A 121 -18.02 -5.57 -1.75
CA ASN A 121 -18.67 -4.31 -1.39
C ASN A 121 -18.13 -3.15 -2.23
N ASN A 122 -16.81 -3.10 -2.40
CA ASN A 122 -16.16 -2.03 -3.15
C ASN A 122 -16.25 -2.23 -4.67
N TRP A 123 -16.41 -3.47 -5.17
CA TRP A 123 -16.60 -3.74 -6.58
C TRP A 123 -17.97 -3.28 -7.09
N TYR A 124 -19.01 -3.41 -6.26
CA TYR A 124 -20.37 -2.98 -6.57
C TYR A 124 -20.68 -1.54 -6.16
N ALA A 125 -19.70 -0.79 -5.68
CA ALA A 125 -19.84 0.65 -5.44
C ALA A 125 -20.23 1.39 -6.72
N SER A 126 -20.96 2.50 -6.59
CA SER A 126 -21.47 3.28 -7.73
C SER A 126 -20.37 3.93 -8.55
N LYS A 127 -19.26 4.29 -7.90
CA LYS A 127 -18.05 4.84 -8.53
C LYS A 127 -16.83 4.04 -8.09
N LYS A 128 -15.81 3.99 -8.95
CA LYS A 128 -14.55 3.29 -8.66
C LYS A 128 -13.35 4.07 -9.19
N PRO A 129 -12.18 3.93 -8.54
CA PRO A 129 -10.91 4.37 -9.11
C PRO A 129 -10.62 3.73 -10.46
N LYS A 130 -9.86 4.42 -11.31
CA LYS A 130 -9.52 3.97 -12.69
C LYS A 130 -8.76 2.66 -12.74
N SER A 131 -7.92 2.39 -11.75
CA SER A 131 -7.10 1.18 -11.68
C SER A 131 -7.14 0.60 -10.27
N ILE A 132 -7.55 -0.66 -10.14
CA ILE A 132 -7.58 -1.40 -8.88
C ILE A 132 -6.63 -2.59 -8.98
N PHE A 133 -5.77 -2.73 -7.97
CA PHE A 133 -4.81 -3.83 -7.85
C PHE A 133 -5.07 -4.57 -6.54
N ILE A 134 -5.23 -5.87 -6.62
CA ILE A 134 -5.54 -6.72 -5.49
C ILE A 134 -4.32 -7.61 -5.21
N GLU A 135 -3.83 -7.60 -3.99
CA GLU A 135 -2.80 -8.53 -3.51
C GLU A 135 -3.35 -9.33 -2.32
N ASN A 136 -3.54 -10.61 -2.56
CA ASN A 136 -3.82 -11.59 -1.51
C ASN A 136 -2.53 -11.95 -0.74
N LYS A 137 -2.65 -12.81 0.28
CA LYS A 137 -1.50 -13.20 1.11
C LYS A 137 -0.40 -13.87 0.29
N GLU A 138 -0.78 -14.77 -0.61
CA GLU A 138 0.15 -15.57 -1.42
C GLU A 138 0.95 -14.73 -2.40
N ALA A 139 0.33 -13.69 -2.98
CA ALA A 139 0.99 -12.77 -3.90
C ALA A 139 2.08 -11.91 -3.24
N MET A 140 2.08 -11.82 -1.91
CA MET A 140 3.01 -10.99 -1.17
C MET A 140 4.27 -11.73 -0.70
N PHE A 141 4.29 -13.08 -0.73
CA PHE A 141 5.46 -13.86 -0.34
C PHE A 141 6.47 -13.92 -1.49
N ASP A 142 7.75 -13.78 -1.16
CA ASP A 142 8.92 -13.93 -2.07
C ASP A 142 8.89 -13.01 -3.30
N SER A 143 7.98 -12.05 -3.35
CA SER A 143 7.72 -11.20 -4.52
C SER A 143 8.10 -9.74 -4.34
N TYR A 144 8.62 -9.35 -3.19
CA TYR A 144 9.14 -8.02 -2.90
C TYR A 144 10.65 -8.08 -2.72
N LEU A 145 11.37 -7.23 -3.41
CA LEU A 145 12.79 -7.00 -3.11
C LEU A 145 12.88 -5.74 -2.25
N MET A 146 13.22 -5.91 -1.00
CA MET A 146 13.28 -4.84 -0.01
C MET A 146 14.69 -4.74 0.56
N ILE A 147 15.10 -3.54 0.98
CA ILE A 147 16.37 -3.28 1.68
C ILE A 147 16.02 -2.68 3.05
N SER A 148 16.57 -3.26 4.10
CA SER A 148 16.43 -2.77 5.48
C SER A 148 17.27 -1.51 5.71
N PRO A 149 17.02 -0.75 6.79
CA PRO A 149 17.88 0.36 7.19
C PRO A 149 19.34 -0.04 7.41
N ASP A 150 19.60 -1.31 7.76
CA ASP A 150 20.95 -1.86 7.96
C ASP A 150 21.62 -2.28 6.65
N GLY A 151 20.97 -2.02 5.51
CA GLY A 151 21.50 -2.33 4.19
C GLY A 151 21.44 -3.82 3.81
N CYS A 152 20.57 -4.61 4.43
CA CYS A 152 20.36 -6.01 4.08
C CYS A 152 19.17 -6.15 3.13
N PHE A 153 19.25 -7.00 2.12
CA PHE A 153 18.03 -7.47 1.46
C PHE A 153 17.16 -8.22 2.45
N PHE A 154 15.84 -8.06 2.33
CA PHE A 154 14.93 -8.86 3.14
C PHE A 154 13.65 -9.21 2.39
N GLN A 155 13.09 -10.34 2.79
CA GLN A 155 11.85 -10.91 2.26
C GLN A 155 10.93 -11.30 3.41
N THR A 156 9.64 -11.40 3.09
CA THR A 156 8.64 -11.94 4.01
C THR A 156 8.26 -13.33 3.53
N ASP A 157 8.41 -14.32 4.37
CA ASP A 157 7.88 -15.67 4.17
C ASP A 157 6.79 -16.00 5.22
N ASN A 158 6.38 -17.28 5.29
CA ASN A 158 5.38 -17.75 6.25
C ASN A 158 5.87 -17.74 7.71
N SER A 159 7.18 -17.66 7.93
CA SER A 159 7.82 -17.70 9.26
C SER A 159 8.20 -16.31 9.80
N GLY A 160 8.19 -15.27 8.94
CA GLY A 160 8.57 -13.92 9.31
C GLY A 160 9.42 -13.22 8.27
N TYR A 161 10.47 -12.53 8.73
CA TYR A 161 11.44 -11.86 7.86
C TYR A 161 12.73 -12.66 7.75
N LYS A 162 13.20 -12.88 6.53
CA LYS A 162 14.50 -13.46 6.19
C LYS A 162 15.39 -12.35 5.65
N TYR A 163 16.60 -12.23 6.18
CA TYR A 163 17.57 -11.19 5.82
C TYR A 163 18.80 -11.79 5.17
N SER A 164 19.38 -11.06 4.22
CA SER A 164 20.74 -11.32 3.72
C SER A 164 21.79 -10.72 4.66
N ARG A 165 23.05 -10.99 4.39
CA ARG A 165 24.17 -10.20 4.93
C ARG A 165 24.09 -8.75 4.38
N PRO A 166 24.71 -7.78 5.11
CA PRO A 166 24.74 -6.39 4.67
C PRO A 166 25.44 -6.21 3.31
N LEU A 167 24.88 -5.36 2.47
CA LEU A 167 25.45 -5.01 1.15
C LEU A 167 26.79 -4.25 1.25
N THR A 168 27.17 -3.83 2.46
CA THR A 168 28.48 -3.27 2.76
C THR A 168 29.57 -4.33 2.98
N GLU A 169 29.17 -5.60 3.16
CA GLU A 169 30.08 -6.71 3.49
C GLU A 169 30.18 -7.74 2.36
N VAL A 170 29.17 -7.82 1.49
CA VAL A 170 29.12 -8.82 0.42
C VAL A 170 28.68 -8.20 -0.90
N MET A 171 28.97 -8.89 -2.01
CA MET A 171 28.47 -8.47 -3.33
C MET A 171 26.95 -8.61 -3.42
N VAL A 172 26.32 -7.74 -4.19
CA VAL A 172 24.85 -7.70 -4.37
C VAL A 172 24.32 -9.07 -4.83
N GLU A 173 25.02 -9.70 -5.76
CA GLU A 173 24.64 -11.01 -6.32
C GLU A 173 24.67 -12.13 -5.27
N ASP A 174 25.60 -12.07 -4.31
CA ASP A 174 25.69 -13.06 -3.24
C ASP A 174 24.62 -12.80 -2.17
N ALA A 175 24.39 -11.55 -1.79
CA ALA A 175 23.31 -11.18 -0.90
C ALA A 175 21.93 -11.59 -1.45
N LEU A 176 21.70 -11.46 -2.77
CA LEU A 176 20.45 -11.88 -3.41
C LEU A 176 20.23 -13.40 -3.34
N LYS A 177 21.27 -14.21 -3.35
CA LYS A 177 21.17 -15.68 -3.20
C LYS A 177 20.79 -16.11 -1.79
N GLU A 178 20.98 -15.25 -0.79
CA GLU A 178 20.68 -15.55 0.61
C GLU A 178 19.20 -15.35 0.96
N ILE A 179 18.42 -14.72 0.06
CA ILE A 179 16.98 -14.53 0.19
C ILE A 179 16.23 -15.29 -0.90
N GLU A 180 14.99 -15.66 -0.62
CA GLU A 180 14.13 -16.33 -1.59
C GLU A 180 13.33 -15.26 -2.37
N PHE A 181 13.83 -14.89 -3.57
CA PHE A 181 13.16 -13.94 -4.44
C PHE A 181 12.63 -14.63 -5.69
N ASP A 182 11.30 -14.66 -5.84
CA ASP A 182 10.63 -15.20 -7.02
C ASP A 182 10.37 -14.09 -8.03
N TYR A 183 11.19 -14.01 -9.06
CA TYR A 183 11.07 -13.01 -10.13
C TYR A 183 9.76 -13.16 -10.93
N ASN A 184 9.25 -14.39 -11.09
CA ASN A 184 7.99 -14.60 -11.80
C ASN A 184 6.81 -14.09 -10.98
N LYS A 185 6.75 -14.39 -9.68
CA LYS A 185 5.76 -13.79 -8.78
C LYS A 185 5.83 -12.26 -8.78
N TYR A 186 7.05 -11.70 -8.77
CA TYR A 186 7.25 -10.26 -8.87
C TYR A 186 6.63 -9.69 -10.15
N LEU A 187 6.85 -10.30 -11.30
CA LEU A 187 6.26 -9.88 -12.56
C LEU A 187 4.74 -10.07 -12.58
N ASP A 188 4.24 -11.18 -12.06
CA ASP A 188 2.83 -11.52 -12.05
C ASP A 188 1.99 -10.55 -11.22
N ARG A 189 2.56 -9.97 -10.15
CA ARG A 189 1.90 -8.90 -9.39
C ARG A 189 1.49 -7.72 -10.24
N TYR A 190 2.25 -7.42 -11.29
CA TYR A 190 1.93 -6.34 -12.23
C TYR A 190 1.01 -6.79 -13.37
N ARG A 191 0.84 -8.11 -13.57
CA ARG A 191 -0.04 -8.70 -14.58
C ARG A 191 -1.45 -8.99 -14.06
N LEU A 192 -1.63 -9.19 -12.75
CA LEU A 192 -2.91 -9.53 -12.11
C LEU A 192 -4.02 -8.49 -12.32
N VAL A 193 -3.67 -7.29 -12.76
CA VAL A 193 -4.61 -6.20 -13.08
C VAL A 193 -5.54 -6.50 -14.25
N LYS A 194 -5.15 -7.40 -15.19
CA LYS A 194 -5.94 -7.70 -16.38
C LYS A 194 -6.98 -8.82 -16.23
N LYS A 195 -7.05 -9.47 -15.07
CA LYS A 195 -7.97 -10.62 -14.86
C LYS A 195 -9.34 -10.24 -14.30
N TYR A 196 -9.58 -8.97 -13.98
CA TYR A 196 -10.83 -8.49 -13.38
C TYR A 196 -11.49 -7.34 -14.18
N GLU A 197 -11.03 -7.12 -15.42
CA GLU A 197 -11.73 -6.25 -16.39
C GLU A 197 -12.87 -6.99 -17.08
#